data_740bc30b39f0b44198596d1852155ac3
#
_entry.id   740bc30b39f0b44198596d1852155ac3
#
_cell.length_a   1.000
_cell.length_b   1.000
_cell.length_c   1.000
_cell.angle_alpha   90.00
_cell.angle_beta   90.00
_cell.angle_gamma   90.00
#
_symmetry.space_group_name_H-M   'P 1'
#
loop_
_entity.id
_entity.type
_entity.pdbx_description
1 polymer ?
#
loop_
_entity_poly.entity_id
_entity_poly.type
_entity_poly.pdbx_seq_one_letter_code
_entity_poly.pdbx_strand_id
1 'polypeptide(L)'
;MAKETAKKTPAEAVKATAAKKPAAKAKATKATAARKPVAKAAAKPVRKKEMDDYTAPYDPNLTFNDLSKDFILKLMQVWQYAWLHMTEAWYDAVKEKVDKETADLCETAAWCRIGERVNPRYAKVANINTGTVLDCLKCLQLPLDNTTGGLFPAQAEVINPNHVIWTIPRCRSLEFFEAKAPERIKYVCYENEKRVIERYLVNRKIRVTPLKLPPRKSPDEIACKWEFKMMDKDQWSDFKMPK
;
A
#
# COMPACT_ATOMS: atom_id res chain seq x y z
N MET A 1 -8.67 -32.45 -47.04
CA MET A 1 -8.05 -33.74 -46.66
C MET A 1 -6.73 -33.44 -46.00
N ALA A 2 -6.56 -33.82 -44.79
CA ALA A 2 -5.45 -34.31 -43.98
C ALA A 2 -5.68 -33.94 -42.52
N LYS A 3 -6.05 -34.94 -41.73
CA LYS A 3 -6.10 -34.95 -40.28
C LYS A 3 -4.69 -35.18 -39.78
N GLU A 4 -4.24 -34.37 -38.85
CA GLU A 4 -3.04 -34.68 -38.08
C GLU A 4 -3.38 -34.72 -36.58
N THR A 5 -3.16 -35.89 -36.01
CA THR A 5 -3.47 -36.32 -34.66
C THR A 5 -2.33 -35.96 -33.73
N ALA A 6 -2.57 -35.16 -32.72
CA ALA A 6 -1.60 -34.86 -31.62
C ALA A 6 -1.60 -35.95 -30.56
N LYS A 7 -0.43 -36.57 -30.34
CA LYS A 7 -0.10 -37.56 -29.31
C LYS A 7 -0.09 -36.92 -27.92
N LYS A 8 -0.81 -37.54 -27.01
CA LYS A 8 -0.70 -37.32 -25.54
C LYS A 8 0.52 -38.06 -24.99
N THR A 9 1.32 -37.40 -24.20
CA THR A 9 2.39 -37.98 -23.35
C THR A 9 1.89 -38.09 -21.90
N PRO A 10 2.14 -39.23 -21.18
CA PRO A 10 1.67 -39.38 -19.81
C PRO A 10 2.64 -38.74 -18.79
N ALA A 11 2.09 -38.17 -17.74
CA ALA A 11 2.81 -37.64 -16.59
C ALA A 11 3.23 -38.79 -15.66
N GLU A 12 4.50 -38.86 -15.35
CA GLU A 12 5.09 -39.76 -14.32
C GLU A 12 4.77 -39.24 -12.92
N ALA A 13 4.20 -40.13 -12.10
CA ALA A 13 3.93 -39.91 -10.69
C ALA A 13 5.17 -40.25 -9.85
N VAL A 14 5.78 -39.28 -9.18
CA VAL A 14 6.87 -39.48 -8.22
C VAL A 14 6.28 -39.83 -6.86
N LYS A 15 6.47 -41.05 -6.41
CA LYS A 15 6.16 -41.53 -5.07
C LYS A 15 7.22 -41.04 -4.05
N ALA A 16 6.82 -40.28 -3.07
CA ALA A 16 7.66 -39.95 -1.90
C ALA A 16 7.62 -41.07 -0.86
N THR A 17 8.77 -41.68 -0.58
CA THR A 17 8.99 -42.66 0.46
C THR A 17 9.33 -41.96 1.78
N ALA A 18 8.54 -42.23 2.82
CA ALA A 18 8.76 -41.73 4.17
C ALA A 18 9.83 -42.61 4.90
N ALA A 19 10.93 -41.98 5.30
CA ALA A 19 11.95 -42.60 6.12
C ALA A 19 11.63 -42.50 7.62
N LYS A 20 11.49 -43.64 8.32
CA LYS A 20 11.35 -43.76 9.78
C LYS A 20 12.69 -43.53 10.47
N LYS A 21 12.75 -42.60 11.45
CA LYS A 21 13.87 -42.42 12.38
C LYS A 21 13.76 -43.37 13.57
N PRO A 22 14.86 -44.03 14.01
CA PRO A 22 14.86 -44.84 15.22
C PRO A 22 15.05 -43.99 16.48
N ALA A 23 14.34 -44.36 17.54
CA ALA A 23 14.43 -43.76 18.87
C ALA A 23 15.70 -44.25 19.62
N ALA A 24 16.54 -43.30 20.01
CA ALA A 24 17.68 -43.58 20.91
C ALA A 24 17.29 -43.33 22.37
N LYS A 25 17.39 -44.37 23.22
CA LYS A 25 17.25 -44.28 24.67
C LYS A 25 18.50 -43.61 25.26
N ALA A 26 18.36 -42.42 25.89
CA ALA A 26 19.43 -41.82 26.66
C ALA A 26 19.33 -42.22 28.15
N LYS A 27 20.46 -42.78 28.68
CA LYS A 27 20.67 -43.06 30.11
C LYS A 27 20.84 -41.77 30.90
N ALA A 28 20.11 -41.65 32.01
CA ALA A 28 20.26 -40.56 32.97
C ALA A 28 21.58 -40.74 33.77
N THR A 29 22.48 -39.79 33.62
CA THR A 29 23.65 -39.63 34.53
C THR A 29 23.34 -38.46 35.47
N LYS A 30 23.41 -38.73 36.80
CA LYS A 30 23.31 -37.72 37.88
C LYS A 30 24.49 -36.74 37.73
N ALA A 31 24.22 -35.47 37.44
CA ALA A 31 25.21 -34.42 37.48
C ALA A 31 25.08 -33.63 38.77
N THR A 32 26.19 -33.51 39.47
CA THR A 32 26.44 -32.69 40.67
C THR A 32 26.15 -31.22 40.40
N ALA A 33 25.39 -30.57 41.28
CA ALA A 33 25.02 -29.17 41.19
C ALA A 33 26.25 -28.27 41.32
N ALA A 34 26.73 -27.71 40.23
CA ALA A 34 27.69 -26.62 40.22
C ALA A 34 26.94 -25.29 40.39
N ARG A 35 27.33 -24.53 41.42
CA ARG A 35 26.81 -23.16 41.67
C ARG A 35 27.01 -22.31 40.40
N LYS A 36 25.90 -21.82 39.80
CA LYS A 36 25.95 -20.88 38.69
C LYS A 36 26.57 -19.54 39.18
N PRO A 37 27.52 -18.97 38.44
CA PRO A 37 28.01 -17.63 38.74
C PRO A 37 26.87 -16.62 38.57
N VAL A 38 26.70 -15.74 39.57
CA VAL A 38 25.76 -14.63 39.52
C VAL A 38 26.16 -13.72 38.35
N ALA A 39 25.35 -13.74 37.29
CA ALA A 39 25.57 -12.85 36.17
C ALA A 39 25.47 -11.40 36.68
N LYS A 40 26.56 -10.62 36.59
CA LYS A 40 26.55 -9.17 36.77
C LYS A 40 25.46 -8.61 35.87
N ALA A 41 24.48 -7.92 36.45
CA ALA A 41 23.46 -7.17 35.71
C ALA A 41 24.19 -6.29 34.70
N ALA A 42 23.99 -6.54 33.41
CA ALA A 42 24.53 -5.70 32.35
C ALA A 42 23.96 -4.29 32.56
N ALA A 43 24.83 -3.31 32.69
CA ALA A 43 24.43 -1.90 32.78
C ALA A 43 23.54 -1.61 31.56
N LYS A 44 22.34 -1.01 31.81
CA LYS A 44 21.44 -0.59 30.71
C LYS A 44 22.25 0.30 29.77
N PRO A 45 22.26 0.03 28.44
CA PRO A 45 22.99 0.86 27.50
C PRO A 45 22.50 2.31 27.67
N VAL A 46 23.44 3.23 27.87
CA VAL A 46 23.15 4.68 27.87
C VAL A 46 22.58 4.99 26.50
N ARG A 47 21.29 5.36 26.46
CA ARG A 47 20.60 5.66 25.20
C ARG A 47 21.29 6.89 24.59
N LYS A 48 21.92 6.72 23.43
CA LYS A 48 22.51 7.82 22.66
C LYS A 48 21.40 8.85 22.42
N LYS A 49 21.68 10.14 22.59
CA LYS A 49 20.72 11.20 22.31
C LYS A 49 20.31 11.11 20.83
N GLU A 50 19.02 11.01 20.56
CA GLU A 50 18.50 11.00 19.20
C GLU A 50 18.76 12.36 18.54
N MET A 51 19.09 12.36 17.22
CA MET A 51 19.41 13.57 16.45
C MET A 51 18.15 14.20 15.89
N ASP A 52 18.00 15.51 16.06
CA ASP A 52 16.89 16.32 15.51
C ASP A 52 17.18 16.88 14.09
N ASP A 53 18.46 16.80 13.67
CA ASP A 53 18.98 17.12 12.35
C ASP A 53 20.26 16.31 12.08
N TYR A 54 20.90 16.50 10.91
CA TYR A 54 22.16 15.83 10.58
C TYR A 54 23.26 16.86 10.31
N THR A 55 23.50 17.75 11.27
CA THR A 55 24.65 18.69 11.26
C THR A 55 25.93 18.06 11.83
N ALA A 56 25.81 16.87 12.44
CA ALA A 56 26.93 16.07 12.90
C ALA A 56 27.84 15.62 11.75
N PRO A 57 29.12 15.25 12.01
CA PRO A 57 29.99 14.62 11.02
C PRO A 57 29.34 13.37 10.41
N TYR A 58 29.72 13.04 9.16
CA TYR A 58 29.26 11.85 8.46
C TYR A 58 29.49 10.58 9.30
N ASP A 59 28.42 9.82 9.54
CA ASP A 59 28.45 8.53 10.24
C ASP A 59 28.06 7.40 9.26
N PRO A 60 29.02 6.53 8.87
CA PRO A 60 28.72 5.42 7.97
C PRO A 60 27.80 4.35 8.58
N ASN A 61 27.57 4.39 9.89
CA ASN A 61 26.71 3.45 10.62
C ASN A 61 25.36 4.07 11.02
N LEU A 62 25.02 5.24 10.49
CA LEU A 62 23.77 5.93 10.78
C LEU A 62 22.56 5.02 10.49
N THR A 63 21.65 4.94 11.44
CA THR A 63 20.37 4.22 11.33
C THR A 63 19.20 5.12 11.73
N PHE A 64 17.97 4.73 11.41
CA PHE A 64 16.77 5.45 11.87
C PHE A 64 16.62 5.48 13.39
N ASN A 65 17.24 4.54 14.12
CA ASN A 65 17.24 4.54 15.58
C ASN A 65 18.08 5.68 16.19
N ASP A 66 18.94 6.30 15.40
CA ASP A 66 19.77 7.43 15.81
C ASP A 66 19.05 8.78 15.61
N LEU A 67 17.90 8.76 14.89
CA LEU A 67 17.12 9.95 14.54
C LEU A 67 15.94 10.12 15.51
N SER A 68 15.63 11.37 15.86
CA SER A 68 14.43 11.66 16.62
C SER A 68 13.17 11.40 15.77
N LYS A 69 12.04 11.12 16.47
CA LYS A 69 10.75 10.96 15.81
C LYS A 69 10.40 12.18 14.94
N ASP A 70 10.67 13.38 15.42
CA ASP A 70 10.35 14.61 14.70
C ASP A 70 11.18 14.76 13.43
N PHE A 71 12.45 14.35 13.49
CA PHE A 71 13.29 14.35 12.30
C PHE A 71 12.84 13.30 11.27
N ILE A 72 12.47 12.10 11.72
CA ILE A 72 11.90 11.06 10.85
C ILE A 72 10.61 11.56 10.17
N LEU A 73 9.72 12.25 10.91
CA LEU A 73 8.50 12.82 10.32
C LEU A 73 8.80 13.86 9.24
N LYS A 74 9.83 14.70 9.43
CA LYS A 74 10.30 15.64 8.38
C LYS A 74 10.83 14.89 7.15
N LEU A 75 11.61 13.82 7.36
CA LEU A 75 12.11 12.98 6.26
C LEU A 75 10.96 12.28 5.51
N MET A 76 9.94 11.82 6.22
CA MET A 76 8.75 11.23 5.59
C MET A 76 8.03 12.21 4.67
N GLN A 77 7.97 13.50 5.00
CA GLN A 77 7.42 14.54 4.11
C GLN A 77 8.26 14.69 2.83
N VAL A 78 9.60 14.63 2.95
CA VAL A 78 10.49 14.65 1.78
C VAL A 78 10.28 13.41 0.92
N TRP A 79 10.14 12.23 1.52
CA TRP A 79 9.87 10.98 0.77
C TRP A 79 8.49 11.00 0.10
N GLN A 80 7.47 11.57 0.75
CA GLN A 80 6.16 11.80 0.12
C GLN A 80 6.32 12.67 -1.14
N TYR A 81 7.04 13.78 -1.02
CA TYR A 81 7.32 14.67 -2.14
C TYR A 81 8.05 13.93 -3.27
N ALA A 82 9.13 13.21 -2.93
CA ALA A 82 9.91 12.43 -3.90
C ALA A 82 9.06 11.36 -4.60
N TRP A 83 8.19 10.68 -3.87
CA TRP A 83 7.27 9.67 -4.42
C TRP A 83 6.32 10.26 -5.46
N LEU A 84 5.73 11.41 -5.16
CA LEU A 84 4.80 12.09 -6.06
C LEU A 84 5.51 12.59 -7.31
N HIS A 85 6.68 13.22 -7.15
CA HIS A 85 7.48 13.67 -8.29
C HIS A 85 7.98 12.52 -9.15
N MET A 86 8.35 11.39 -8.56
CA MET A 86 8.72 10.20 -9.33
C MET A 86 7.56 9.73 -10.22
N THR A 87 6.34 9.72 -9.68
CA THR A 87 5.15 9.28 -10.43
C THR A 87 4.85 10.23 -11.59
N GLU A 88 4.92 11.53 -11.34
CA GLU A 88 4.71 12.57 -12.35
C GLU A 88 5.79 12.51 -13.45
N ALA A 89 7.06 12.50 -13.07
CA ALA A 89 8.20 12.44 -14.00
C ALA A 89 8.15 11.18 -14.88
N TRP A 90 7.73 10.05 -14.28
CA TRP A 90 7.58 8.81 -15.04
C TRP A 90 6.40 8.88 -16.02
N TYR A 91 5.26 9.45 -15.61
CA TYR A 91 4.12 9.67 -16.49
C TYR A 91 4.50 10.54 -17.69
N ASP A 92 5.17 11.67 -17.43
CA ASP A 92 5.62 12.59 -18.48
C ASP A 92 6.61 11.93 -19.42
N ALA A 93 7.56 11.14 -18.92
CA ALA A 93 8.52 10.41 -19.74
C ALA A 93 7.84 9.41 -20.69
N VAL A 94 6.82 8.67 -20.22
CA VAL A 94 6.04 7.77 -21.08
C VAL A 94 5.22 8.56 -22.11
N LYS A 95 4.56 9.64 -21.69
CA LYS A 95 3.78 10.52 -22.56
C LYS A 95 4.63 11.12 -23.68
N GLU A 96 5.85 11.56 -23.38
CA GLU A 96 6.77 12.14 -24.34
C GLU A 96 7.39 11.12 -25.30
N LYS A 97 7.69 9.92 -24.82
CA LYS A 97 8.42 8.89 -25.61
C LYS A 97 7.50 7.96 -26.37
N VAL A 98 6.27 7.83 -25.94
CA VAL A 98 5.27 6.95 -26.57
C VAL A 98 4.04 7.79 -26.95
N ASP A 99 3.07 7.94 -26.05
CA ASP A 99 1.89 8.78 -26.20
C ASP A 99 1.14 8.92 -24.87
N LYS A 100 0.14 9.82 -24.86
CA LYS A 100 -0.69 10.10 -23.68
C LYS A 100 -1.53 8.89 -23.27
N GLU A 101 -2.11 8.16 -24.21
CA GLU A 101 -2.98 7.02 -23.91
C GLU A 101 -2.20 5.91 -23.20
N THR A 102 -1.01 5.61 -23.70
CA THR A 102 -0.09 4.66 -23.04
C THR A 102 0.32 5.13 -21.65
N ALA A 103 0.61 6.42 -21.47
CA ALA A 103 0.95 6.98 -20.16
C ALA A 103 -0.20 6.82 -19.16
N ASP A 104 -1.43 7.16 -19.56
CA ASP A 104 -2.65 7.00 -18.76
C ASP A 104 -2.87 5.54 -18.31
N LEU A 105 -2.74 4.60 -19.23
CA LEU A 105 -2.89 3.17 -18.95
C LEU A 105 -1.79 2.63 -18.03
N CYS A 106 -0.56 3.03 -18.26
CA CYS A 106 0.58 2.67 -17.43
C CYS A 106 0.46 3.21 -16.01
N GLU A 107 0.02 4.46 -15.85
CA GLU A 107 -0.24 5.07 -14.54
C GLU A 107 -1.31 4.30 -13.78
N THR A 108 -2.45 4.02 -14.41
CA THR A 108 -3.52 3.22 -13.80
C THR A 108 -3.01 1.84 -13.36
N ALA A 109 -2.24 1.17 -14.22
CA ALA A 109 -1.69 -0.14 -13.89
C ALA A 109 -0.70 -0.09 -12.73
N ALA A 110 0.15 0.94 -12.66
CA ALA A 110 1.09 1.14 -11.57
C ALA A 110 0.35 1.32 -10.24
N TRP A 111 -0.61 2.24 -10.18
CA TRP A 111 -1.40 2.49 -8.97
C TRP A 111 -2.21 1.27 -8.53
N CYS A 112 -2.88 0.57 -9.45
CA CYS A 112 -3.61 -0.66 -9.13
C CYS A 112 -2.68 -1.74 -8.54
N ARG A 113 -1.49 -1.95 -9.12
CA ARG A 113 -0.51 -2.92 -8.61
C ARG A 113 0.04 -2.53 -7.24
N ILE A 114 0.24 -1.24 -6.98
CA ILE A 114 0.65 -0.75 -5.66
C ILE A 114 -0.46 -1.04 -4.64
N GLY A 115 -1.70 -0.71 -4.92
CA GLY A 115 -2.84 -1.03 -4.06
C GLY A 115 -2.90 -2.52 -3.71
N GLU A 116 -2.85 -3.39 -4.71
CA GLU A 116 -2.90 -4.84 -4.52
C GLU A 116 -1.73 -5.41 -3.71
N ARG A 117 -0.52 -4.86 -3.85
CA ARG A 117 0.69 -5.43 -3.24
C ARG A 117 1.10 -4.77 -1.93
N VAL A 118 0.85 -3.48 -1.78
CA VAL A 118 1.35 -2.70 -0.66
C VAL A 118 0.30 -2.56 0.44
N ASN A 119 -0.96 -2.30 0.11
CA ASN A 119 -2.00 -2.10 1.11
C ASN A 119 -2.23 -3.31 2.03
N PRO A 120 -2.17 -4.57 1.57
CA PRO A 120 -2.20 -5.72 2.50
C PRO A 120 -1.04 -5.74 3.49
N ARG A 121 0.11 -5.14 3.16
CA ARG A 121 1.25 -5.02 4.08
C ARG A 121 0.98 -3.99 5.16
N TYR A 122 0.33 -2.85 4.82
CA TYR A 122 -0.13 -1.89 5.83
C TYR A 122 -1.11 -2.55 6.80
N ALA A 123 -2.11 -3.28 6.30
CA ALA A 123 -3.04 -4.02 7.14
C ALA A 123 -2.33 -4.97 8.11
N LYS A 124 -1.34 -5.72 7.60
CA LYS A 124 -0.54 -6.65 8.41
C LYS A 124 0.28 -5.94 9.49
N VAL A 125 1.01 -4.89 9.13
CA VAL A 125 1.88 -4.14 10.07
C VAL A 125 1.06 -3.44 11.14
N ALA A 126 -0.10 -2.87 10.77
CA ALA A 126 -1.00 -2.19 11.69
C ALA A 126 -1.95 -3.14 12.43
N ASN A 127 -1.89 -4.45 12.18
CA ASN A 127 -2.79 -5.45 12.75
C ASN A 127 -4.28 -5.13 12.51
N ILE A 128 -4.61 -4.69 11.28
CA ILE A 128 -5.97 -4.36 10.87
C ILE A 128 -6.64 -5.59 10.25
N ASN A 129 -7.81 -5.98 10.79
CA ASN A 129 -8.66 -6.96 10.13
C ASN A 129 -9.49 -6.26 9.04
N THR A 130 -9.29 -6.62 7.77
CA THR A 130 -9.96 -6.01 6.61
C THR A 130 -11.36 -6.58 6.34
N GLY A 131 -12.06 -7.05 7.37
CA GLY A 131 -13.39 -7.67 7.27
C GLY A 131 -14.53 -6.67 7.05
N THR A 132 -14.34 -5.39 7.38
CA THR A 132 -15.35 -4.34 7.20
C THR A 132 -14.85 -3.22 6.29
N VAL A 133 -15.78 -2.42 5.77
CA VAL A 133 -15.43 -1.20 5.01
C VAL A 133 -14.59 -0.26 5.87
N LEU A 134 -15.03 -0.03 7.11
CA LEU A 134 -14.35 0.90 8.02
C LEU A 134 -12.90 0.47 8.30
N ASP A 135 -12.65 -0.82 8.48
CA ASP A 135 -11.30 -1.34 8.69
C ASP A 135 -10.43 -1.19 7.43
N CYS A 136 -11.00 -1.41 6.24
CA CYS A 136 -10.28 -1.17 5.00
C CYS A 136 -9.93 0.32 4.81
N LEU A 137 -10.80 1.24 5.23
CA LEU A 137 -10.52 2.68 5.19
C LEU A 137 -9.39 3.09 6.15
N LYS A 138 -9.20 2.39 7.28
CA LYS A 138 -8.01 2.59 8.14
C LYS A 138 -6.71 2.31 7.38
N CYS A 139 -6.70 1.30 6.50
CA CYS A 139 -5.53 1.02 5.67
C CYS A 139 -5.23 2.17 4.70
N LEU A 140 -6.25 2.87 4.20
CA LEU A 140 -6.08 4.04 3.32
C LEU A 140 -5.51 5.27 4.05
N GLN A 141 -5.52 5.30 5.37
CA GLN A 141 -4.92 6.39 6.15
C GLN A 141 -3.40 6.23 6.34
N LEU A 142 -2.83 5.05 6.06
CA LEU A 142 -1.44 4.72 6.37
C LEU A 142 -0.44 5.07 5.26
N PRO A 143 -0.77 5.05 3.95
CA PRO A 143 0.14 5.49 2.90
C PRO A 143 0.62 6.92 3.11
N LEU A 144 1.85 7.22 2.67
CA LEU A 144 2.48 8.53 2.83
C LEU A 144 1.65 9.67 2.23
N ASP A 145 0.97 9.44 1.12
CA ASP A 145 0.09 10.39 0.45
C ASP A 145 -1.14 10.76 1.29
N ASN A 146 -1.51 9.94 2.28
CA ASN A 146 -2.66 10.19 3.15
C ASN A 146 -2.30 10.62 4.58
N THR A 147 -1.16 10.16 5.13
CA THR A 147 -0.82 10.36 6.56
C THR A 147 -0.11 11.66 6.88
N THR A 148 0.68 12.22 5.98
CA THR A 148 1.58 13.34 6.29
C THR A 148 1.04 14.70 5.87
N GLY A 149 -0.18 15.02 6.31
CA GLY A 149 -0.86 16.27 5.95
C GLY A 149 -1.64 16.18 4.64
N GLY A 150 -1.81 14.95 4.15
CA GLY A 150 -2.80 14.47 3.20
C GLY A 150 -2.88 15.19 1.87
N LEU A 151 -2.62 14.46 0.79
CA LEU A 151 -3.07 14.89 -0.54
C LEU A 151 -4.60 14.92 -0.60
N PHE A 152 -5.23 14.03 0.19
CA PHE A 152 -6.66 13.79 0.20
C PHE A 152 -7.20 13.82 1.63
N PRO A 153 -7.32 15.00 2.28
CA PRO A 153 -7.93 15.09 3.59
C PRO A 153 -9.40 14.65 3.50
N ALA A 154 -9.66 13.41 3.87
CA ALA A 154 -10.99 12.82 3.76
C ALA A 154 -11.78 12.98 5.06
N GLN A 155 -13.08 13.23 4.91
CA GLN A 155 -14.06 13.22 5.97
C GLN A 155 -14.94 11.98 5.79
N ALA A 156 -14.99 11.11 6.81
CA ALA A 156 -15.76 9.88 6.78
C ALA A 156 -17.07 10.05 7.56
N GLU A 157 -18.20 9.87 6.91
CA GLU A 157 -19.51 9.69 7.52
C GLU A 157 -19.75 8.18 7.64
N VAL A 158 -19.67 7.65 8.87
CA VAL A 158 -19.84 6.22 9.14
C VAL A 158 -21.31 5.92 9.42
N ILE A 159 -22.03 5.36 8.44
CA ILE A 159 -23.42 4.93 8.59
C ILE A 159 -23.48 3.64 9.40
N ASN A 160 -22.61 2.70 9.09
CA ASN A 160 -22.29 1.51 9.89
C ASN A 160 -20.92 0.95 9.45
N PRO A 161 -20.34 -0.06 10.13
CA PRO A 161 -19.01 -0.58 9.77
C PRO A 161 -18.85 -1.06 8.32
N ASN A 162 -19.95 -1.42 7.66
CA ASN A 162 -19.98 -1.90 6.27
C ASN A 162 -20.56 -0.90 5.27
N HIS A 163 -20.84 0.33 5.71
CA HIS A 163 -21.33 1.40 4.85
C HIS A 163 -20.78 2.74 5.31
N VAL A 164 -19.91 3.35 4.51
CA VAL A 164 -19.25 4.63 4.80
C VAL A 164 -19.34 5.54 3.58
N ILE A 165 -19.56 6.81 3.82
CA ILE A 165 -19.48 7.86 2.81
C ILE A 165 -18.21 8.67 3.07
N TRP A 166 -17.40 8.84 2.04
CA TRP A 166 -16.13 9.56 2.10
C TRP A 166 -16.21 10.83 1.29
N THR A 167 -16.00 11.96 1.92
CA THR A 167 -15.96 13.27 1.26
C THR A 167 -14.53 13.76 1.26
N ILE A 168 -14.03 14.13 0.09
CA ILE A 168 -12.74 14.78 -0.11
C ILE A 168 -13.02 16.27 -0.32
N PRO A 169 -12.90 17.13 0.72
CA PRO A 169 -13.16 18.55 0.57
C PRO A 169 -12.13 19.21 -0.35
N ARG A 170 -10.89 18.76 -0.31
CA ARG A 170 -9.78 19.30 -1.07
C ARG A 170 -8.91 18.19 -1.62
N CYS A 171 -8.52 18.28 -2.89
CA CYS A 171 -7.64 17.31 -3.56
C CYS A 171 -6.53 18.08 -4.28
N ARG A 172 -5.27 17.89 -3.83
CA ARG A 172 -4.11 18.57 -4.44
C ARG A 172 -3.89 18.16 -5.88
N SER A 173 -4.15 16.88 -6.22
CA SER A 173 -4.06 16.42 -7.61
C SER A 173 -5.09 17.13 -8.50
N LEU A 174 -6.34 17.28 -8.02
CA LEU A 174 -7.35 18.02 -8.76
C LEU A 174 -6.95 19.48 -8.94
N GLU A 175 -6.46 20.15 -7.89
CA GLU A 175 -5.98 21.54 -7.97
C GLU A 175 -4.86 21.70 -8.99
N PHE A 176 -3.93 20.73 -9.03
CA PHE A 176 -2.88 20.71 -10.04
C PHE A 176 -3.46 20.52 -11.45
N PHE A 177 -4.38 19.59 -11.63
CA PHE A 177 -4.98 19.34 -12.94
C PHE A 177 -5.79 20.55 -13.41
N GLU A 178 -6.61 21.16 -12.55
CA GLU A 178 -7.37 22.38 -12.89
C GLU A 178 -6.46 23.52 -13.35
N ALA A 179 -5.27 23.64 -12.77
CA ALA A 179 -4.32 24.69 -13.07
C ALA A 179 -3.38 24.40 -14.26
N LYS A 180 -3.01 23.13 -14.49
CA LYS A 180 -1.88 22.78 -15.39
C LYS A 180 -2.19 21.71 -16.44
N ALA A 181 -3.17 20.84 -16.20
CA ALA A 181 -3.45 19.70 -17.06
C ALA A 181 -4.94 19.31 -17.04
N PRO A 182 -5.86 20.26 -17.40
CA PRO A 182 -7.30 20.03 -17.26
C PRO A 182 -7.81 18.84 -18.10
N GLU A 183 -7.11 18.50 -19.17
CA GLU A 183 -7.41 17.34 -20.01
C GLU A 183 -7.26 16.00 -19.29
N ARG A 184 -6.53 15.96 -18.16
CA ARG A 184 -6.35 14.76 -17.34
C ARG A 184 -7.52 14.49 -16.40
N ILE A 185 -8.32 15.49 -16.05
CA ILE A 185 -9.40 15.37 -15.05
C ILE A 185 -10.37 14.26 -15.43
N LYS A 186 -10.79 14.20 -16.70
CA LYS A 186 -11.73 13.19 -17.16
C LYS A 186 -11.18 11.79 -16.95
N TYR A 187 -9.96 11.54 -17.39
CA TYR A 187 -9.36 10.20 -17.25
C TYR A 187 -9.10 9.85 -15.79
N VAL A 188 -8.38 10.71 -15.06
CA VAL A 188 -7.95 10.41 -13.69
C VAL A 188 -9.15 10.29 -12.75
N CYS A 189 -10.06 11.27 -12.72
CA CYS A 189 -11.12 11.30 -11.73
C CYS A 189 -12.31 10.36 -12.05
N TYR A 190 -12.57 10.04 -13.33
CA TYR A 190 -13.72 9.23 -13.73
C TYR A 190 -13.38 7.78 -14.05
N GLU A 191 -12.23 7.53 -14.67
CA GLU A 191 -11.88 6.20 -15.14
C GLU A 191 -10.85 5.51 -14.24
N ASN A 192 -9.81 6.24 -13.83
CA ASN A 192 -8.70 5.70 -13.07
C ASN A 192 -9.04 5.57 -11.57
N GLU A 193 -9.51 6.64 -10.94
CA GLU A 193 -9.60 6.77 -9.47
C GLU A 193 -10.44 5.66 -8.84
N LYS A 194 -11.60 5.32 -9.42
CA LYS A 194 -12.43 4.23 -8.93
C LYS A 194 -11.67 2.90 -8.89
N ARG A 195 -10.93 2.58 -9.96
CA ARG A 195 -10.15 1.33 -10.06
C ARG A 195 -9.02 1.28 -9.03
N VAL A 196 -8.36 2.41 -8.84
CA VAL A 196 -7.28 2.55 -7.85
C VAL A 196 -7.84 2.37 -6.44
N ILE A 197 -8.89 3.09 -6.08
CA ILE A 197 -9.55 2.97 -4.76
C ILE A 197 -9.97 1.52 -4.48
N GLU A 198 -10.59 0.84 -5.44
CA GLU A 198 -10.98 -0.57 -5.30
C GLU A 198 -9.79 -1.47 -4.90
N ARG A 199 -8.60 -1.26 -5.50
CA ARG A 199 -7.38 -2.03 -5.20
C ARG A 199 -6.77 -1.66 -3.85
N TYR A 200 -6.88 -0.40 -3.47
CA TYR A 200 -6.38 0.09 -2.20
C TYR A 200 -7.21 -0.37 -1.00
N LEU A 201 -8.50 -0.66 -1.17
CA LEU A 201 -9.39 -1.14 -0.10
C LEU A 201 -9.09 -2.57 0.36
N VAL A 202 -8.24 -3.32 -0.34
CA VAL A 202 -7.82 -4.70 -0.01
C VAL A 202 -8.95 -5.72 -0.10
N ASN A 203 -10.17 -5.39 0.33
CA ASN A 203 -11.33 -6.29 0.30
C ASN A 203 -12.14 -6.14 -0.98
N ARG A 204 -12.11 -7.17 -1.81
CA ARG A 204 -12.76 -7.20 -3.14
C ARG A 204 -14.29 -7.09 -3.11
N LYS A 205 -14.90 -7.33 -1.96
CA LYS A 205 -16.36 -7.25 -1.81
C LYS A 205 -16.88 -5.83 -1.58
N ILE A 206 -15.99 -4.83 -1.47
CA ILE A 206 -16.42 -3.45 -1.27
C ILE A 206 -16.75 -2.83 -2.62
N ARG A 207 -18.02 -2.41 -2.77
CA ARG A 207 -18.45 -1.59 -3.89
C ARG A 207 -18.08 -0.14 -3.65
N VAL A 208 -17.39 0.44 -4.63
CA VAL A 208 -17.00 1.86 -4.68
C VAL A 208 -17.90 2.58 -5.66
N THR A 209 -18.68 3.55 -5.18
CA THR A 209 -19.61 4.32 -6.00
C THR A 209 -19.27 5.81 -5.89
N PRO A 210 -18.94 6.50 -6.99
CA PRO A 210 -18.80 7.95 -6.97
C PRO A 210 -20.17 8.60 -6.77
N LEU A 211 -20.28 9.49 -5.78
CA LEU A 211 -21.48 10.30 -5.53
C LEU A 211 -21.33 11.71 -6.11
N LYS A 212 -20.08 12.21 -6.17
CA LYS A 212 -19.72 13.47 -6.80
C LYS A 212 -18.30 13.37 -7.34
N LEU A 213 -18.12 13.84 -8.56
CA LEU A 213 -16.82 13.98 -9.24
C LEU A 213 -16.67 15.41 -9.79
N PRO A 214 -15.45 15.84 -10.15
CA PRO A 214 -15.24 17.12 -10.85
C PRO A 214 -16.09 17.19 -12.14
N PRO A 215 -16.34 18.40 -12.70
CA PRO A 215 -15.74 19.67 -12.34
C PRO A 215 -16.39 20.31 -11.11
N ARG A 216 -15.62 21.13 -10.40
CA ARG A 216 -16.10 22.02 -9.34
C ARG A 216 -16.56 23.35 -9.94
N LYS A 217 -17.60 23.94 -9.35
CA LYS A 217 -18.06 25.30 -9.73
C LYS A 217 -17.12 26.37 -9.16
N SER A 218 -16.47 26.09 -8.04
CA SER A 218 -15.49 26.96 -7.39
C SER A 218 -14.45 26.12 -6.62
N PRO A 219 -13.28 26.69 -6.27
CA PRO A 219 -12.27 26.02 -5.43
C PRO A 219 -12.77 25.62 -4.03
N ASP A 220 -13.82 26.30 -3.54
CA ASP A 220 -14.41 26.03 -2.21
C ASP A 220 -15.38 24.84 -2.22
N GLU A 221 -15.76 24.36 -3.41
CA GLU A 221 -16.62 23.20 -3.53
C GLU A 221 -15.82 21.92 -3.28
N ILE A 222 -16.46 20.92 -2.64
CA ILE A 222 -15.79 19.61 -2.39
C ILE A 222 -15.24 19.02 -3.69
N ALA A 223 -14.05 18.47 -3.63
CA ALA A 223 -13.36 17.89 -4.79
C ALA A 223 -14.10 16.65 -5.32
N CYS A 224 -14.41 15.69 -4.44
CA CYS A 224 -15.20 14.53 -4.81
C CYS A 224 -15.87 13.89 -3.57
N LYS A 225 -16.80 12.96 -3.83
CA LYS A 225 -17.52 12.21 -2.79
C LYS A 225 -17.73 10.77 -3.25
N TRP A 226 -17.51 9.81 -2.36
CA TRP A 226 -17.56 8.39 -2.65
C TRP A 226 -18.39 7.64 -1.62
N GLU A 227 -19.10 6.60 -2.04
CA GLU A 227 -19.79 5.67 -1.18
C GLU A 227 -19.08 4.31 -1.22
N PHE A 228 -18.89 3.71 -0.06
CA PHE A 228 -18.32 2.37 0.12
C PHE A 228 -19.32 1.48 0.81
N LYS A 229 -19.68 0.38 0.15
CA LYS A 229 -20.61 -0.62 0.71
C LYS A 229 -20.04 -2.02 0.60
N MET A 230 -20.09 -2.79 1.69
CA MET A 230 -19.82 -4.23 1.66
C MET A 230 -20.91 -4.95 0.90
N MET A 231 -20.53 -5.83 0.00
CA MET A 231 -21.40 -6.67 -0.81
C MET A 231 -21.08 -8.14 -0.60
N ASP A 232 -21.95 -9.04 -1.09
CA ASP A 232 -21.73 -10.48 -0.97
C ASP A 232 -20.72 -11.03 -1.97
N LYS A 233 -20.58 -10.37 -3.13
CA LYS A 233 -19.75 -10.80 -4.25
C LYS A 233 -18.61 -9.81 -4.51
N ASP A 234 -17.62 -10.27 -5.26
CA ASP A 234 -16.53 -9.44 -5.78
C ASP A 234 -17.08 -8.26 -6.61
N GLN A 235 -16.56 -7.07 -6.35
CA GLN A 235 -16.99 -5.80 -6.94
C GLN A 235 -15.89 -5.12 -7.77
N TRP A 236 -14.68 -5.69 -7.79
CA TRP A 236 -13.58 -5.05 -8.50
C TRP A 236 -13.85 -4.93 -9.99
N SER A 237 -13.65 -3.75 -10.51
CA SER A 237 -13.70 -3.49 -11.95
C SER A 237 -12.62 -4.29 -12.68
N ASP A 238 -12.97 -4.89 -13.82
CA ASP A 238 -11.97 -5.48 -14.70
C ASP A 238 -11.05 -4.40 -15.26
N PHE A 239 -9.77 -4.57 -15.03
CA PHE A 239 -8.74 -3.76 -15.66
C PHE A 239 -7.71 -4.70 -16.27
N LYS A 240 -7.72 -4.78 -17.58
CA LYS A 240 -6.72 -5.54 -18.33
C LYS A 240 -5.75 -4.54 -18.96
N MET A 241 -4.46 -4.70 -18.65
CA MET A 241 -3.44 -4.00 -19.42
C MET A 241 -3.56 -4.37 -20.89
N PRO A 242 -3.47 -3.41 -21.81
CA PRO A 242 -3.23 -3.72 -23.21
C PRO A 242 -2.00 -4.61 -23.32
N LYS A 243 -2.06 -5.58 -24.24
CA LYS A 243 -0.94 -6.47 -24.51
C LYS A 243 0.13 -5.74 -25.30
#